data_eb946dcba31958dd648d38387309438b
#
_entry.id   eb946dcba31958dd648d38387309438b
#
_cell.length_a   1.000
_cell.length_b   1.000
_cell.length_c   1.000
_cell.angle_alpha   90.00
_cell.angle_beta   90.00
_cell.angle_gamma   90.00
#
_symmetry.space_group_name_H-M   'P 1'
#
loop_
_entity.id
_entity.type
_entity.pdbx_description
1 polymer ?
#
loop_
_entity_poly.entity_id
_entity_poly.type
_entity_poly.pdbx_seq_one_letter_code
_entity_poly.pdbx_strand_id
1 'polypeptide(L)'
;MIRSFVCRDTESLFNDDVVPRFRHIERVARRKLMYLHRAGRLQDLQRPPGNRLEALKGDRPGQYSIRINNQWRLCFRWLEGEALDVEIVDYH
;
A
#
# COMPACT_ATOMS: atom_id res chain seq x y z
N MET A 1 -9.82 -5.63 3.27
CA MET A 1 -10.41 -4.33 2.85
C MET A 1 -9.65 -3.19 3.48
N ILE A 2 -9.42 -2.12 2.74
CA ILE A 2 -8.79 -0.93 3.31
C ILE A 2 -9.80 -0.20 4.18
N ARG A 3 -9.42 0.10 5.42
CA ARG A 3 -10.28 0.77 6.39
C ARG A 3 -9.90 2.22 6.63
N SER A 4 -8.62 2.56 6.53
CA SER A 4 -8.20 3.93 6.80
C SER A 4 -6.93 4.27 6.05
N PHE A 5 -6.72 5.55 5.85
CA PHE A 5 -5.53 6.12 5.22
C PHE A 5 -4.93 7.16 6.16
N VAL A 6 -3.60 7.25 6.19
CA VAL A 6 -2.92 8.32 6.92
C VAL A 6 -2.41 9.41 5.98
N CYS A 7 -2.59 9.21 4.67
CA CYS A 7 -2.15 10.16 3.65
C CYS A 7 -3.33 10.49 2.74
N ARG A 8 -3.72 11.78 2.70
CA ARG A 8 -4.85 12.22 1.88
C ARG A 8 -4.61 11.95 0.40
N ASP A 9 -3.37 12.12 -0.08
CA ASP A 9 -3.05 11.88 -1.47
C ASP A 9 -3.23 10.40 -1.85
N THR A 10 -2.86 9.50 -0.95
CA THR A 10 -3.06 8.06 -1.19
C THR A 10 -4.55 7.73 -1.27
N GLU A 11 -5.33 8.30 -0.38
CA GLU A 11 -6.78 8.12 -0.39
C GLU A 11 -7.41 8.66 -1.67
N SER A 12 -6.99 9.85 -2.10
CA SER A 12 -7.47 10.45 -3.34
C SER A 12 -7.15 9.57 -4.54
N LEU A 13 -5.94 9.02 -4.58
CA LEU A 13 -5.54 8.11 -5.65
C LEU A 13 -6.44 6.86 -5.67
N PHE A 14 -6.72 6.31 -4.50
CA PHE A 14 -7.60 5.14 -4.38
C PHE A 14 -9.02 5.45 -4.88
N ASN A 15 -9.47 6.69 -4.71
CA ASN A 15 -10.80 7.14 -5.16
C ASN A 15 -10.79 7.64 -6.60
N ASP A 16 -9.77 7.29 -7.37
CA ASP A 16 -9.64 7.62 -8.80
C ASP A 16 -9.42 9.11 -9.09
N ASP A 17 -9.05 9.89 -8.10
CA ASP A 17 -8.67 11.28 -8.33
C ASP A 17 -7.26 11.36 -8.90
N VAL A 18 -7.00 12.41 -9.66
CA VAL A 18 -5.64 12.68 -10.17
C VAL A 18 -4.83 13.32 -9.06
N VAL A 19 -3.69 12.71 -8.73
CA VAL A 19 -2.77 13.23 -7.74
C VAL A 19 -1.44 13.52 -8.42
N PRO A 20 -1.10 14.79 -8.66
CA PRO A 20 0.07 15.14 -9.47
C PRO A 20 1.38 14.49 -9.03
N ARG A 21 1.65 14.42 -7.73
CA ARG A 21 2.92 13.85 -7.26
C ARG A 21 3.01 12.34 -7.48
N PHE A 22 1.89 11.66 -7.73
CA PHE A 22 1.85 10.22 -8.00
C PHE A 22 1.60 9.91 -9.47
N ARG A 23 1.60 10.91 -10.33
CA ARG A 23 1.23 10.70 -11.73
C ARG A 23 2.07 9.64 -12.43
N HIS A 24 3.36 9.64 -12.18
CA HIS A 24 4.29 8.71 -12.84
C HIS A 24 4.19 7.27 -12.33
N ILE A 25 3.54 7.06 -11.18
CA ILE A 25 3.34 5.71 -10.61
C ILE A 25 1.86 5.34 -10.55
N GLU A 26 0.98 6.20 -11.03
CA GLU A 26 -0.47 6.11 -10.84
C GLU A 26 -1.04 4.73 -11.18
N ARG A 27 -0.72 4.22 -12.35
CA ARG A 27 -1.27 2.95 -12.82
C ARG A 27 -0.87 1.78 -11.91
N VAL A 28 0.41 1.70 -11.59
CA VAL A 28 0.91 0.61 -10.75
C VAL A 28 0.43 0.78 -9.31
N ALA A 29 0.44 2.01 -8.80
CA ALA A 29 0.00 2.30 -7.44
C ALA A 29 -1.48 1.93 -7.25
N ARG A 30 -2.34 2.28 -8.19
CA ARG A 30 -3.76 1.91 -8.12
C ARG A 30 -3.96 0.40 -8.12
N ARG A 31 -3.19 -0.30 -8.92
CA ARG A 31 -3.26 -1.77 -8.96
C ARG A 31 -2.85 -2.36 -7.60
N LYS A 32 -1.79 -1.84 -6.99
CA LYS A 32 -1.35 -2.32 -5.67
C LYS A 32 -2.36 -2.00 -4.57
N LEU A 33 -2.97 -0.83 -4.63
CA LEU A 33 -4.06 -0.46 -3.71
C LEU A 33 -5.24 -1.43 -3.84
N MET A 34 -5.55 -1.83 -5.06
CA MET A 34 -6.63 -2.80 -5.29
C MET A 34 -6.28 -4.19 -4.76
N TYR A 35 -5.03 -4.63 -4.92
CA TYR A 35 -4.60 -5.89 -4.32
C TYR A 35 -4.78 -5.85 -2.81
N LEU A 36 -4.37 -4.75 -2.18
CA LEU A 36 -4.50 -4.57 -0.74
C LEU A 36 -5.96 -4.58 -0.32
N HIS A 37 -6.80 -3.88 -1.06
CA HIS A 37 -8.23 -3.77 -0.74
C HIS A 37 -8.94 -5.12 -0.81
N ARG A 38 -8.54 -5.97 -1.76
CA ARG A 38 -9.16 -7.28 -1.98
C ARG A 38 -8.58 -8.39 -1.14
N ALA A 39 -7.43 -8.20 -0.51
CA ALA A 39 -6.78 -9.24 0.27
C ALA A 39 -7.61 -9.56 1.51
N GLY A 40 -7.93 -10.82 1.69
CA GLY A 40 -8.61 -11.31 2.90
C GLY A 40 -7.64 -11.72 3.97
N ARG A 41 -6.41 -12.09 3.57
CA ARG A 41 -5.35 -12.49 4.47
C ARG A 41 -4.05 -11.82 4.04
N LEU A 42 -3.17 -11.61 4.98
CA LEU A 42 -1.88 -10.97 4.68
C LEU A 42 -1.10 -11.77 3.63
N GLN A 43 -1.16 -13.11 3.67
CA GLN A 43 -0.46 -13.96 2.72
C GLN A 43 -0.90 -13.73 1.28
N ASP A 44 -2.11 -13.26 1.06
CA ASP A 44 -2.60 -12.98 -0.29
C ASP A 44 -1.74 -11.95 -1.00
N LEU A 45 -1.07 -11.11 -0.23
CA LEU A 45 -0.20 -10.05 -0.76
C LEU A 45 1.19 -10.55 -1.15
N GLN A 46 1.49 -11.82 -0.91
CA GLN A 46 2.73 -12.44 -1.41
C GLN A 46 2.67 -12.66 -2.92
N ARG A 47 1.52 -12.53 -3.51
CA ARG A 47 1.32 -12.67 -4.96
C ARG A 47 0.74 -11.39 -5.54
N PRO A 48 1.21 -10.95 -6.69
CA PRO A 48 2.35 -11.51 -7.45
C PRO A 48 3.67 -11.31 -6.68
N PRO A 49 4.70 -12.11 -6.99
CA PRO A 49 5.99 -12.02 -6.28
C PRO A 49 6.61 -10.63 -6.31
N GLY A 50 6.34 -9.86 -7.35
CA GLY A 50 6.82 -8.48 -7.46
C GLY A 50 6.32 -7.56 -6.36
N ASN A 51 5.30 -7.95 -5.59
CA ASN A 51 4.82 -7.17 -4.46
C ASN A 51 5.87 -7.07 -3.35
N ARG A 52 6.72 -8.06 -3.19
CA ARG A 52 7.75 -8.10 -2.15
C ARG A 52 7.19 -7.68 -0.80
N LEU A 53 6.22 -8.42 -0.33
CA LEU A 53 5.63 -8.18 0.98
C LEU A 53 6.70 -8.26 2.06
N GLU A 54 6.80 -7.22 2.87
CA GLU A 54 7.79 -7.14 3.94
C GLU A 54 7.16 -6.62 5.22
N ALA A 55 7.57 -7.19 6.36
CA ALA A 55 7.24 -6.63 7.66
C ALA A 55 8.22 -5.50 7.95
N LEU A 56 7.71 -4.36 8.38
CA LEU A 56 8.54 -3.21 8.73
C LEU A 56 9.07 -3.39 10.15
N LYS A 57 10.31 -2.92 10.37
CA LYS A 57 11.01 -3.10 11.64
C LYS A 57 11.20 -1.74 12.33
N GLY A 58 11.77 -1.80 13.54
CA GLY A 58 12.09 -0.61 14.31
C GLY A 58 10.85 -0.04 14.99
N ASP A 59 10.60 1.22 14.79
CA ASP A 59 9.50 1.94 15.43
C ASP A 59 8.17 1.81 14.68
N ARG A 60 8.08 0.84 13.75
CA ARG A 60 6.86 0.56 12.99
C ARG A 60 6.36 -0.87 13.19
N PRO A 61 6.19 -1.34 14.44
CA PRO A 61 5.69 -2.71 14.67
C PRO A 61 4.27 -2.86 14.14
N GLY A 62 3.98 -4.05 13.59
CA GLY A 62 2.67 -4.34 13.04
C GLY A 62 2.40 -3.71 11.69
N GLN A 63 3.40 -3.08 11.09
CA GLN A 63 3.29 -2.51 9.76
C GLN A 63 3.98 -3.37 8.72
N TYR A 64 3.46 -3.29 7.50
CA TYR A 64 3.94 -4.06 6.36
C TYR A 64 4.01 -3.15 5.15
N SER A 65 4.74 -3.58 4.14
CA SER A 65 4.75 -2.86 2.87
C SER A 65 4.75 -3.81 1.68
N ILE A 66 4.20 -3.34 0.57
CA ILE A 66 4.35 -3.99 -0.73
C ILE A 66 4.97 -2.99 -1.69
N ARG A 67 5.72 -3.50 -2.66
CA ARG A 67 6.51 -2.69 -3.57
C ARG A 67 5.64 -2.13 -4.70
N ILE A 68 5.76 -0.84 -4.98
CA ILE A 68 5.21 -0.22 -6.18
C ILE A 68 6.26 -0.21 -7.28
N ASN A 69 7.44 0.32 -6.98
CA ASN A 69 8.61 0.28 -7.87
C ASN A 69 9.88 0.41 -7.02
N ASN A 70 11.02 0.72 -7.63
CA ASN A 70 12.29 0.82 -6.90
C ASN A 70 12.29 1.93 -5.86
N GLN A 71 11.45 2.93 -6.00
CA GLN A 71 11.43 4.11 -5.15
C GLN A 71 10.25 4.11 -4.17
N TRP A 72 9.09 3.64 -4.61
CA TRP A 72 7.84 3.80 -3.88
C TRP A 72 7.33 2.49 -3.33
N ARG A 73 6.82 2.53 -2.10
CA ARG A 73 6.18 1.38 -1.46
C ARG A 73 4.84 1.79 -0.88
N LEU A 74 3.93 0.82 -0.80
CA LEU A 74 2.63 1.01 -0.17
C LEU A 74 2.73 0.41 1.23
N CYS A 75 2.60 1.25 2.25
CA CYS A 75 2.73 0.86 3.65
C CYS A 75 1.38 0.83 4.33
N PHE A 76 1.20 -0.10 5.26
CA PHE A 76 -0.07 -0.27 5.95
C PHE A 76 0.12 -1.08 7.23
N ARG A 77 -0.86 -0.96 8.13
CA ARG A 77 -0.99 -1.87 9.26
C ARG A 77 -2.01 -2.95 8.90
N TRP A 78 -1.80 -4.14 9.41
CA TRP A 78 -2.74 -5.24 9.15
C TRP A 78 -3.30 -5.74 10.46
N LEU A 79 -4.63 -5.76 10.57
CA LEU A 79 -5.33 -6.18 11.78
C LEU A 79 -6.63 -6.87 11.39
N GLU A 80 -6.76 -8.14 11.81
CA GLU A 80 -8.00 -8.90 11.64
C GLU A 80 -8.56 -8.87 10.21
N GLY A 81 -7.67 -9.07 9.22
CA GLY A 81 -8.07 -9.11 7.82
C GLY A 81 -8.29 -7.75 7.18
N GLU A 82 -7.94 -6.67 7.88
CA GLU A 82 -8.15 -5.31 7.39
C GLU A 82 -6.84 -4.55 7.29
N ALA A 83 -6.75 -3.67 6.29
CA ALA A 83 -5.61 -2.78 6.11
C ALA A 83 -5.95 -1.40 6.69
N LEU A 84 -5.07 -0.90 7.55
CA LEU A 84 -5.26 0.39 8.22
C LEU A 84 -4.06 1.28 7.99
N ASP A 85 -4.26 2.59 8.12
CA ASP A 85 -3.20 3.58 8.04
C ASP A 85 -2.39 3.44 6.75
N VAL A 86 -3.11 3.31 5.64
CA VAL A 86 -2.50 3.07 4.33
C VAL A 86 -1.86 4.35 3.81
N GLU A 87 -0.63 4.24 3.32
CA GLU A 87 0.06 5.37 2.69
C GLU A 87 1.08 4.90 1.66
N ILE A 88 1.28 5.73 0.64
CA ILE A 88 2.34 5.55 -0.34
C ILE A 88 3.56 6.32 0.15
N VAL A 89 4.69 5.65 0.26
CA VAL A 89 5.91 6.21 0.84
C VAL A 89 7.05 6.15 -0.15
N ASP A 90 7.80 7.23 -0.23
CA ASP A 90 9.03 7.32 -1.00
C ASP A 90 10.12 6.63 -0.20
N TYR A 91 10.63 5.53 -0.72
CA TYR A 91 11.54 4.64 -0.03
C TYR A 91 12.86 4.56 -0.77
N HIS A 92 13.85 5.28 -0.33
CA HIS A 92 15.19 5.10 -0.90
C HIS A 92 16.30 5.49 0.06
#